data_a9b4496bc18cade94840ae521cab67f3
#
_entry.id   a9b4496bc18cade94840ae521cab67f3
#
_cell.length_a   1.000
_cell.length_b   1.000
_cell.length_c   1.000
_cell.angle_alpha   90.00
_cell.angle_beta   90.00
_cell.angle_gamma   90.00
#
_symmetry.space_group_name_H-M   'P 1'
#
loop_
_entity.id
_entity.type
_entity.pdbx_description
1 polymer ?
#
loop_
_entity_poly.entity_id
_entity_poly.type
_entity_poly.pdbx_seq_one_letter_code
_entity_poly.pdbx_strand_id
1 'polypeptide(L)'
;MIVYLICYAASFLLERLGIYWLSGLVLIGAAIALYVYDYRRTGNLIHLRAVFSLFWVGGQGVACLKLSNLSSPWSGMTWLCFLAAFGGFWGVYELMERLQGESGGQSLRWFRLQSYERPLFFSMIIITAASVVSFAIEAAVLGFIPMFVEDMPHAYSYFHISGLHYFTVSCVLVPALSVIYFLVERGRNERKLAAAVVMDGGSLLVPILCVSRFQLILAVALAVFTFIAMEKKIKPGILIGIVVCMIPLYVLLTVARGHDVEYLNGIFEMKNRSMPIFITQPYMYIANNYENFNCLVEQLPSHTFGLRSLFPLWALTGLKFIFPSLVSFPLYVTKTELTTVTLFYDAFYDFGLFGVLVFSCLLGLISFYLVRMIKGVHNPVGYLFYSQVALYLMLSFFTTWFSNPATWFYLAATGAVYLFCELGSRGTHGYGRRRRRWKKRIFG
;
A
#
# COMPACT_ATOMS: atom_id res chain seq x y z
N MET A 1 4.68 15.66 18.95
CA MET A 1 5.68 14.68 19.45
C MET A 1 5.61 14.48 20.98
N ILE A 2 5.69 15.52 21.83
CA ILE A 2 5.66 15.37 23.29
C ILE A 2 4.41 14.62 23.78
N VAL A 3 3.22 15.00 23.30
CA VAL A 3 1.96 14.31 23.68
C VAL A 3 2.01 12.82 23.30
N TYR A 4 2.55 12.49 22.13
CA TYR A 4 2.74 11.09 21.74
C TYR A 4 3.66 10.36 22.72
N LEU A 5 4.81 10.93 23.07
CA LEU A 5 5.75 10.29 24.00
C LEU A 5 5.12 10.03 25.37
N ILE A 6 4.32 10.97 25.88
CA ILE A 6 3.58 10.80 27.14
C ILE A 6 2.56 9.65 27.00
N CYS A 7 1.76 9.64 25.93
CA CYS A 7 0.78 8.58 25.68
C CYS A 7 1.47 7.21 25.51
N TYR A 8 2.63 7.20 24.83
CA TYR A 8 3.39 5.98 24.59
C TYR A 8 3.95 5.40 25.89
N ALA A 9 4.55 6.24 26.73
CA ALA A 9 5.04 5.83 28.07
C ALA A 9 3.90 5.36 28.97
N ALA A 10 2.78 6.08 28.97
CA ALA A 10 1.59 5.67 29.71
C ALA A 10 1.05 4.31 29.25
N SER A 11 0.98 4.09 27.93
CA SER A 11 0.53 2.82 27.37
C SER A 11 1.47 1.67 27.75
N PHE A 12 2.79 1.88 27.70
CA PHE A 12 3.78 0.91 28.14
C PHE A 12 3.58 0.53 29.62
N LEU A 13 3.40 1.52 30.50
CA LEU A 13 3.17 1.26 31.92
C LEU A 13 1.86 0.52 32.18
N LEU A 14 0.78 0.89 31.48
CA LEU A 14 -0.52 0.23 31.58
C LEU A 14 -0.47 -1.22 31.12
N GLU A 15 0.28 -1.52 30.05
CA GLU A 15 0.50 -2.91 29.61
C GLU A 15 1.23 -3.71 30.70
N ARG A 16 2.28 -3.14 31.33
CA ARG A 16 3.00 -3.79 32.44
C ARG A 16 2.14 -4.05 33.68
N LEU A 17 1.13 -3.21 33.90
CA LEU A 17 0.13 -3.39 34.94
C LEU A 17 -1.00 -4.36 34.55
N GLY A 18 -1.00 -4.89 33.34
CA GLY A 18 -2.05 -5.79 32.83
C GLY A 18 -3.34 -5.08 32.43
N ILE A 19 -3.35 -3.74 32.35
CA ILE A 19 -4.53 -2.93 31.98
C ILE A 19 -4.54 -2.72 30.44
N TYR A 20 -4.64 -3.80 29.69
CA TYR A 20 -4.48 -3.85 28.23
C TYR A 20 -5.47 -2.96 27.48
N TRP A 21 -6.76 -2.96 27.87
CA TRP A 21 -7.78 -2.17 27.18
C TRP A 21 -7.50 -0.67 27.23
N LEU A 22 -7.02 -0.16 28.39
CA LEU A 22 -6.68 1.26 28.55
C LEU A 22 -5.38 1.60 27.81
N SER A 23 -4.37 0.72 27.87
CA SER A 23 -3.15 0.83 27.06
C SER A 23 -3.47 1.01 25.59
N GLY A 24 -4.33 0.16 25.03
CA GLY A 24 -4.76 0.25 23.62
C GLY A 24 -5.51 1.54 23.31
N LEU A 25 -6.47 1.93 24.16
CA LEU A 25 -7.25 3.16 23.93
C LEU A 25 -6.40 4.43 23.98
N VAL A 26 -5.39 4.50 24.85
CA VAL A 26 -4.46 5.65 24.92
C VAL A 26 -3.70 5.82 23.60
N LEU A 27 -3.18 4.73 23.01
CA LEU A 27 -2.50 4.80 21.72
C LEU A 27 -3.44 5.11 20.57
N ILE A 28 -4.65 4.53 20.54
CA ILE A 28 -5.66 4.86 19.52
C ILE A 28 -6.03 6.34 19.60
N GLY A 29 -6.24 6.88 20.81
CA GLY A 29 -6.50 8.30 21.02
C GLY A 29 -5.35 9.19 20.53
N ALA A 30 -4.10 8.81 20.85
CA ALA A 30 -2.90 9.50 20.35
C ALA A 30 -2.81 9.49 18.82
N ALA A 31 -3.08 8.34 18.19
CA ALA A 31 -3.07 8.19 16.72
C ALA A 31 -4.10 9.11 16.05
N ILE A 32 -5.33 9.15 16.58
CA ILE A 32 -6.39 10.03 16.09
C ILE A 32 -6.00 11.50 16.27
N ALA A 33 -5.45 11.87 17.42
CA ALA A 33 -5.03 13.24 17.69
C ALA A 33 -3.92 13.71 16.73
N LEU A 34 -2.92 12.86 16.46
CA LEU A 34 -1.85 13.12 15.50
C LEU A 34 -2.38 13.28 14.07
N TYR A 35 -3.30 12.40 13.66
CA TYR A 35 -3.93 12.50 12.34
C TYR A 35 -4.72 13.80 12.19
N VAL A 36 -5.57 14.12 13.16
CA VAL A 36 -6.40 15.34 13.15
C VAL A 36 -5.52 16.60 13.16
N TYR A 37 -4.41 16.60 13.89
CA TYR A 37 -3.45 17.71 13.92
C TYR A 37 -2.90 17.98 12.50
N ASP A 38 -2.37 16.96 11.82
CA ASP A 38 -1.83 17.12 10.48
C ASP A 38 -2.91 17.43 9.45
N TYR A 39 -4.08 16.81 9.55
CA TYR A 39 -5.22 17.11 8.67
C TYR A 39 -5.69 18.56 8.79
N ARG A 40 -5.84 19.08 10.02
CA ARG A 40 -6.24 20.48 10.24
C ARG A 40 -5.22 21.47 9.69
N ARG A 41 -3.95 21.10 9.75
CA ARG A 41 -2.85 21.94 9.26
C ARG A 41 -2.74 21.95 7.73
N THR A 42 -2.96 20.81 7.09
CA THR A 42 -2.68 20.62 5.65
C THR A 42 -3.91 20.56 4.77
N GLY A 43 -5.08 20.25 5.32
CA GLY A 43 -6.33 19.97 4.59
C GLY A 43 -6.26 18.72 3.71
N ASN A 44 -5.23 17.89 3.85
CA ASN A 44 -5.00 16.71 3.03
C ASN A 44 -5.34 15.44 3.82
N LEU A 45 -6.41 14.74 3.41
CA LEU A 45 -6.88 13.49 4.04
C LEU A 45 -5.85 12.37 3.99
N ILE A 46 -5.02 12.33 2.95
CA ILE A 46 -3.98 11.31 2.75
C ILE A 46 -2.58 11.91 2.89
N HIS A 47 -2.42 12.89 3.77
CA HIS A 47 -1.10 13.42 4.12
C HIS A 47 -0.24 12.31 4.71
N LEU A 48 0.96 12.05 4.13
CA LEU A 48 1.75 10.84 4.42
C LEU A 48 2.09 10.71 5.91
N ARG A 49 2.46 11.82 6.59
CA ARG A 49 2.73 11.81 8.03
C ARG A 49 1.48 11.50 8.85
N ALA A 50 0.32 12.06 8.47
CA ALA A 50 -0.95 11.80 9.14
C ALA A 50 -1.38 10.35 9.00
N VAL A 51 -1.31 9.81 7.78
CA VAL A 51 -1.67 8.41 7.47
C VAL A 51 -0.77 7.45 8.25
N PHE A 52 0.55 7.65 8.23
CA PHE A 52 1.46 6.81 8.99
C PHE A 52 1.18 6.89 10.51
N SER A 53 0.95 8.10 11.05
CA SER A 53 0.62 8.27 12.46
C SER A 53 -0.65 7.51 12.85
N LEU A 54 -1.72 7.63 12.05
CA LEU A 54 -2.99 6.97 12.34
C LEU A 54 -2.87 5.44 12.31
N PHE A 55 -2.28 4.90 11.27
CA PHE A 55 -2.30 3.45 11.04
C PHE A 55 -1.18 2.72 11.77
N TRP A 56 0.01 3.31 11.91
CA TRP A 56 1.09 2.70 12.68
C TRP A 56 0.82 2.73 14.19
N VAL A 57 0.54 3.91 14.74
CA VAL A 57 0.29 4.07 16.18
C VAL A 57 -1.09 3.50 16.56
N GLY A 58 -2.10 3.69 15.71
CA GLY A 58 -3.43 3.11 15.93
C GLY A 58 -3.41 1.58 15.86
N GLY A 59 -2.64 1.00 14.93
CA GLY A 59 -2.44 -0.45 14.86
C GLY A 59 -1.77 -1.01 16.12
N GLN A 60 -0.75 -0.34 16.67
CA GLN A 60 -0.18 -0.70 17.97
C GLN A 60 -1.25 -0.65 19.07
N GLY A 61 -2.07 0.40 19.08
CA GLY A 61 -3.17 0.51 20.06
C GLY A 61 -4.17 -0.63 19.95
N VAL A 62 -4.53 -1.05 18.72
CA VAL A 62 -5.39 -2.22 18.49
C VAL A 62 -4.72 -3.50 19.02
N ALA A 63 -3.43 -3.68 18.77
CA ALA A 63 -2.69 -4.86 19.24
C ALA A 63 -2.54 -4.87 20.79
N CYS A 64 -2.39 -3.71 21.42
CA CYS A 64 -2.34 -3.59 22.89
C CYS A 64 -3.65 -3.99 23.60
N LEU A 65 -4.79 -4.11 22.89
CA LEU A 65 -6.03 -4.63 23.48
C LEU A 65 -5.94 -6.12 23.88
N LYS A 66 -4.99 -6.88 23.29
CA LYS A 66 -4.69 -8.28 23.64
C LYS A 66 -5.93 -9.18 23.70
N LEU A 67 -6.78 -9.14 22.65
CA LEU A 67 -8.08 -9.86 22.61
C LEU A 67 -7.94 -11.33 22.22
N SER A 68 -6.77 -11.79 21.72
CA SER A 68 -6.47 -13.19 21.40
C SER A 68 -5.57 -13.81 22.47
N ASN A 69 -5.63 -15.13 22.62
CA ASN A 69 -4.69 -15.93 23.42
C ASN A 69 -3.29 -16.01 22.77
N LEU A 70 -3.18 -15.73 21.47
CA LEU A 70 -1.89 -15.60 20.79
C LEU A 70 -1.12 -14.35 21.17
N SER A 71 -1.78 -13.40 21.83
CA SER A 71 -1.16 -12.13 22.23
C SER A 71 -0.46 -12.26 23.59
N SER A 72 0.79 -11.80 23.66
CA SER A 72 1.62 -11.73 24.85
C SER A 72 2.02 -10.28 25.19
N PRO A 73 2.41 -9.97 26.44
CA PRO A 73 3.05 -8.71 26.75
C PRO A 73 4.32 -8.55 25.93
N TRP A 74 4.50 -7.40 25.29
CA TRP A 74 5.66 -7.20 24.41
C TRP A 74 6.95 -7.00 25.21
N SER A 75 8.06 -7.43 24.65
CA SER A 75 9.39 -7.19 25.22
C SER A 75 9.71 -5.69 25.25
N GLY A 76 10.57 -5.26 26.15
CA GLY A 76 11.05 -3.86 26.20
C GLY A 76 11.71 -3.43 24.88
N MET A 77 12.40 -4.38 24.19
CA MET A 77 13.01 -4.14 22.89
C MET A 77 11.96 -3.92 21.81
N THR A 78 10.85 -4.66 21.82
CA THR A 78 9.72 -4.45 20.89
C THR A 78 9.13 -3.06 21.02
N TRP A 79 8.88 -2.61 22.26
CA TRP A 79 8.43 -1.24 22.53
C TRP A 79 9.43 -0.20 22.03
N LEU A 80 10.73 -0.41 22.25
CA LEU A 80 11.77 0.49 21.78
C LEU A 80 11.83 0.54 20.24
N CYS A 81 11.67 -0.59 19.55
CA CYS A 81 11.60 -0.65 18.10
C CYS A 81 10.40 0.12 17.54
N PHE A 82 9.23 -0.01 18.16
CA PHE A 82 8.04 0.72 17.71
C PHE A 82 8.17 2.22 17.95
N LEU A 83 8.77 2.62 19.07
CA LEU A 83 9.11 4.01 19.34
C LEU A 83 10.11 4.55 18.30
N ALA A 84 11.16 3.79 17.98
CA ALA A 84 12.16 4.16 16.99
C ALA A 84 11.57 4.27 15.60
N ALA A 85 10.65 3.37 15.22
CA ALA A 85 9.94 3.41 13.95
C ALA A 85 9.11 4.69 13.78
N PHE A 86 8.33 5.05 14.79
CA PHE A 86 7.54 6.28 14.73
C PHE A 86 8.42 7.52 14.88
N GLY A 87 9.32 7.52 15.87
CA GLY A 87 10.20 8.65 16.20
C GLY A 87 11.15 9.02 15.05
N GLY A 88 11.75 8.02 14.40
CA GLY A 88 12.62 8.19 13.22
C GLY A 88 11.88 8.82 12.05
N PHE A 89 10.72 8.25 11.70
CA PHE A 89 9.88 8.77 10.63
C PHE A 89 9.44 10.22 10.89
N TRP A 90 8.83 10.45 12.04
CA TRP A 90 8.25 11.74 12.39
C TRP A 90 9.33 12.80 12.62
N GLY A 91 10.44 12.42 13.28
CA GLY A 91 11.56 13.31 13.60
C GLY A 91 12.26 13.82 12.34
N VAL A 92 12.56 12.93 11.37
CA VAL A 92 13.19 13.33 10.11
C VAL A 92 12.22 14.17 9.27
N TYR A 93 10.95 13.79 9.20
CA TYR A 93 9.96 14.58 8.47
C TYR A 93 9.88 16.02 9.02
N GLU A 94 9.76 16.18 10.34
CA GLU A 94 9.71 17.48 11.01
C GLU A 94 11.00 18.28 10.85
N LEU A 95 12.17 17.62 10.93
CA LEU A 95 13.46 18.26 10.70
C LEU A 95 13.56 18.84 9.29
N MET A 96 13.18 18.05 8.29
CA MET A 96 13.19 18.51 6.89
C MET A 96 12.22 19.65 6.63
N GLU A 97 11.05 19.61 7.29
CA GLU A 97 10.06 20.68 7.21
C GLU A 97 10.60 21.99 7.78
N ARG A 98 11.33 21.94 8.91
CA ARG A 98 11.98 23.12 9.52
C ARG A 98 13.13 23.66 8.67
N LEU A 99 13.96 22.77 8.08
CA LEU A 99 15.13 23.18 7.29
C LEU A 99 14.75 23.77 5.94
N GLN A 100 13.73 23.23 5.28
CA GLN A 100 13.40 23.62 3.91
C GLN A 100 12.15 24.50 3.79
N GLY A 101 11.44 24.75 4.89
CA GLY A 101 10.18 25.49 4.93
C GLY A 101 9.04 24.79 4.18
N GLU A 102 7.84 25.33 4.31
CA GLU A 102 6.70 24.90 3.50
C GLU A 102 6.84 25.42 2.07
N SER A 103 6.90 24.53 1.09
CA SER A 103 6.76 24.91 -0.32
C SER A 103 5.38 25.51 -0.57
N GLY A 104 5.33 26.76 -0.97
CA GLY A 104 4.11 27.38 -1.51
C GLY A 104 3.62 26.56 -2.71
N GLY A 105 2.41 26.02 -2.62
CA GLY A 105 1.83 25.22 -3.70
C GLY A 105 1.52 26.09 -4.92
N GLN A 106 2.11 25.78 -6.05
CA GLN A 106 1.59 26.27 -7.32
C GLN A 106 0.33 25.48 -7.65
N SER A 107 -0.77 26.19 -7.94
CA SER A 107 -1.99 25.53 -8.40
C SER A 107 -1.72 24.79 -9.72
N LEU A 108 -2.22 23.55 -9.81
CA LEU A 108 -2.21 22.79 -11.05
C LEU A 108 -2.77 23.64 -12.19
N ARG A 109 -1.95 23.93 -13.18
CA ARG A 109 -2.42 24.56 -14.42
C ARG A 109 -2.99 23.47 -15.33
N TRP A 110 -4.29 23.23 -15.21
CA TRP A 110 -5.06 22.21 -15.96
C TRP A 110 -4.80 22.24 -17.48
N PHE A 111 -4.48 23.41 -18.08
CA PHE A 111 -4.15 23.50 -19.50
C PHE A 111 -2.95 22.67 -19.97
N ARG A 112 -2.03 22.33 -19.07
CA ARG A 112 -0.87 21.46 -19.40
C ARG A 112 -1.20 19.99 -19.32
N LEU A 113 -2.24 19.59 -18.61
CA LEU A 113 -2.58 18.18 -18.39
C LEU A 113 -3.12 17.50 -19.65
N GLN A 114 -3.75 18.23 -20.57
CA GLN A 114 -4.28 17.66 -21.82
C GLN A 114 -3.22 17.03 -22.73
N SER A 115 -1.95 17.46 -22.61
CA SER A 115 -0.86 16.84 -23.38
C SER A 115 -0.57 15.41 -22.93
N TYR A 116 -1.02 15.01 -21.73
CA TYR A 116 -0.83 13.68 -21.17
C TYR A 116 -1.94 12.68 -21.52
N GLU A 117 -3.07 13.14 -22.09
CA GLU A 117 -4.23 12.31 -22.40
C GLU A 117 -3.86 11.06 -23.22
N ARG A 118 -3.20 11.27 -24.37
CA ARG A 118 -2.85 10.15 -25.28
C ARG A 118 -1.88 9.16 -24.64
N PRO A 119 -0.72 9.57 -24.09
CA PRO A 119 0.19 8.62 -23.48
C PRO A 119 -0.40 7.90 -22.28
N LEU A 120 -1.26 8.53 -21.46
CA LEU A 120 -1.99 7.86 -20.39
C LEU A 120 -2.91 6.75 -20.94
N PHE A 121 -3.70 7.06 -21.96
CA PHE A 121 -4.60 6.08 -22.57
C PHE A 121 -3.84 4.86 -23.13
N PHE A 122 -2.72 5.10 -23.82
CA PHE A 122 -1.87 4.00 -24.32
C PHE A 122 -1.23 3.20 -23.18
N SER A 123 -0.80 3.86 -22.10
CA SER A 123 -0.25 3.16 -20.92
C SER A 123 -1.28 2.23 -20.29
N MET A 124 -2.55 2.66 -20.20
CA MET A 124 -3.63 1.82 -19.69
C MET A 124 -3.86 0.60 -20.58
N ILE A 125 -3.88 0.78 -21.93
CA ILE A 125 -4.00 -0.34 -22.87
C ILE A 125 -2.85 -1.34 -22.67
N ILE A 126 -1.61 -0.86 -22.57
CA ILE A 126 -0.42 -1.72 -22.46
C ILE A 126 -0.47 -2.51 -21.15
N ILE A 127 -0.76 -1.86 -20.01
CA ILE A 127 -0.80 -2.54 -18.71
C ILE A 127 -1.96 -3.54 -18.65
N THR A 128 -3.15 -3.15 -19.12
CA THR A 128 -4.31 -4.06 -19.17
C THR A 128 -4.03 -5.27 -20.05
N ALA A 129 -3.50 -5.04 -21.26
CA ALA A 129 -3.14 -6.14 -22.16
C ALA A 129 -2.08 -7.06 -21.57
N ALA A 130 -1.01 -6.48 -21.01
CA ALA A 130 0.05 -7.25 -20.35
C ALA A 130 -0.50 -8.11 -19.20
N SER A 131 -1.38 -7.54 -18.35
CA SER A 131 -1.98 -8.27 -17.24
C SER A 131 -2.90 -9.40 -17.69
N VAL A 132 -3.82 -9.12 -18.62
CA VAL A 132 -4.78 -10.11 -19.11
C VAL A 132 -4.08 -11.24 -19.89
N VAL A 133 -3.11 -10.88 -20.76
CA VAL A 133 -2.32 -11.88 -21.50
C VAL A 133 -1.50 -12.74 -20.56
N SER A 134 -0.83 -12.14 -19.59
CA SER A 134 -0.05 -12.90 -18.59
C SER A 134 -0.93 -13.82 -17.77
N PHE A 135 -2.10 -13.36 -17.33
CA PHE A 135 -3.09 -14.21 -16.65
C PHE A 135 -3.54 -15.38 -17.54
N ALA A 136 -3.84 -15.13 -18.82
CA ALA A 136 -4.24 -16.19 -19.76
C ALA A 136 -3.13 -17.22 -19.98
N ILE A 137 -1.88 -16.79 -20.05
CA ILE A 137 -0.71 -17.69 -20.16
C ILE A 137 -0.58 -18.52 -18.86
N GLU A 138 -0.70 -17.90 -17.67
CA GLU A 138 -0.67 -18.63 -16.42
C GLU A 138 -1.78 -19.68 -16.33
N ALA A 139 -3.01 -19.32 -16.70
CA ALA A 139 -4.15 -20.23 -16.72
C ALA A 139 -3.93 -21.41 -17.69
N ALA A 140 -3.38 -21.13 -18.89
CA ALA A 140 -3.12 -22.16 -19.88
C ALA A 140 -1.97 -23.10 -19.48
N VAL A 141 -0.90 -22.58 -18.90
CA VAL A 141 0.28 -23.37 -18.50
C VAL A 141 0.00 -24.19 -17.23
N LEU A 142 -0.66 -23.58 -16.24
CA LEU A 142 -0.97 -24.23 -14.98
C LEU A 142 -2.19 -25.16 -15.06
N GLY A 143 -3.04 -24.99 -16.10
CA GLY A 143 -4.21 -25.84 -16.36
C GLY A 143 -5.41 -25.55 -15.47
N PHE A 144 -5.41 -24.49 -14.69
CA PHE A 144 -6.54 -24.10 -13.82
C PHE A 144 -6.67 -22.60 -13.64
N ILE A 145 -7.85 -22.16 -13.22
CA ILE A 145 -8.14 -20.80 -12.76
C ILE A 145 -8.63 -20.91 -11.31
N PRO A 146 -8.04 -20.19 -10.34
CA PRO A 146 -8.34 -20.37 -8.92
C PRO A 146 -9.83 -20.27 -8.55
N MET A 147 -10.60 -19.42 -9.23
CA MET A 147 -12.03 -19.24 -8.97
C MET A 147 -12.89 -20.47 -9.27
N PHE A 148 -12.42 -21.37 -10.16
CA PHE A 148 -13.19 -22.53 -10.64
C PHE A 148 -12.68 -23.86 -10.10
N VAL A 149 -11.77 -23.82 -9.10
CA VAL A 149 -11.25 -25.03 -8.45
C VAL A 149 -11.89 -25.18 -7.07
N GLU A 150 -12.68 -26.24 -6.88
CA GLU A 150 -13.43 -26.46 -5.63
C GLU A 150 -12.60 -27.20 -4.56
N ASP A 151 -11.74 -28.15 -4.96
CA ASP A 151 -11.07 -29.08 -4.02
C ASP A 151 -9.62 -28.69 -3.67
N MET A 152 -9.15 -27.49 -4.02
CA MET A 152 -7.77 -27.06 -3.74
C MET A 152 -7.75 -25.88 -2.77
N PRO A 153 -7.59 -26.12 -1.46
CA PRO A 153 -7.41 -25.04 -0.50
C PRO A 153 -6.21 -24.16 -0.90
N HIS A 154 -6.38 -22.86 -0.82
CA HIS A 154 -5.33 -21.88 -1.21
C HIS A 154 -4.88 -21.96 -2.68
N ALA A 155 -5.76 -22.35 -3.62
CA ALA A 155 -5.46 -22.43 -5.07
C ALA A 155 -4.70 -21.20 -5.60
N TYR A 156 -5.00 -19.99 -5.11
CA TYR A 156 -4.30 -18.76 -5.46
C TYR A 156 -2.78 -18.84 -5.20
N SER A 157 -2.35 -19.49 -4.12
CA SER A 157 -0.93 -19.57 -3.77
C SER A 157 -0.12 -20.41 -4.77
N TYR A 158 -0.78 -21.27 -5.53
CA TYR A 158 -0.16 -22.10 -6.58
C TYR A 158 -0.31 -21.48 -7.97
N PHE A 159 -1.17 -20.46 -8.12
CA PHE A 159 -1.41 -19.79 -9.40
C PHE A 159 -0.36 -18.68 -9.63
N HIS A 160 0.85 -19.08 -9.94
CA HIS A 160 1.89 -18.13 -10.32
C HIS A 160 3.02 -18.79 -11.13
N ILE A 161 3.43 -18.12 -12.20
CA ILE A 161 4.68 -18.41 -12.92
C ILE A 161 5.68 -17.32 -12.56
N SER A 162 6.83 -17.71 -12.03
CA SER A 162 7.86 -16.78 -11.57
C SER A 162 8.26 -15.80 -12.67
N GLY A 163 8.23 -14.50 -12.38
CA GLY A 163 8.49 -13.43 -13.33
C GLY A 163 7.22 -12.99 -14.08
N LEU A 164 6.44 -13.90 -14.65
CA LEU A 164 5.22 -13.58 -15.40
C LEU A 164 4.13 -13.01 -14.50
N HIS A 165 3.97 -13.57 -13.30
CA HIS A 165 2.94 -13.17 -12.34
C HIS A 165 3.01 -11.68 -11.95
N TYR A 166 4.17 -11.03 -12.01
CA TYR A 166 4.26 -9.58 -11.77
C TYR A 166 3.46 -8.76 -12.79
N PHE A 167 3.42 -9.23 -14.05
CA PHE A 167 2.59 -8.58 -15.07
C PHE A 167 1.11 -8.87 -14.81
N THR A 168 0.75 -10.10 -14.44
CA THR A 168 -0.64 -10.46 -14.07
C THR A 168 -1.17 -9.53 -12.99
N VAL A 169 -0.42 -9.34 -11.89
CA VAL A 169 -0.84 -8.49 -10.77
C VAL A 169 -0.72 -6.99 -11.03
N SER A 170 -0.09 -6.55 -12.13
CA SER A 170 -0.02 -5.12 -12.49
C SER A 170 -1.37 -4.49 -12.81
N CYS A 171 -2.42 -5.31 -13.00
CA CYS A 171 -3.81 -4.87 -13.12
C CYS A 171 -4.25 -3.88 -12.05
N VAL A 172 -3.69 -3.94 -10.84
CA VAL A 172 -4.02 -3.05 -9.72
C VAL A 172 -3.72 -1.56 -10.00
N LEU A 173 -2.86 -1.27 -10.98
CA LEU A 173 -2.51 0.10 -11.35
C LEU A 173 -3.54 0.75 -12.28
N VAL A 174 -4.30 -0.05 -13.04
CA VAL A 174 -5.19 0.44 -14.10
C VAL A 174 -6.31 1.32 -13.56
N PRO A 175 -7.07 0.96 -12.50
CA PRO A 175 -8.11 1.83 -11.97
C PRO A 175 -7.60 3.19 -11.49
N ALA A 176 -6.39 3.24 -10.93
CA ALA A 176 -5.78 4.51 -10.53
C ALA A 176 -5.35 5.36 -11.74
N LEU A 177 -4.82 4.74 -12.80
CA LEU A 177 -4.53 5.42 -14.08
C LEU A 177 -5.81 5.90 -14.76
N SER A 178 -6.90 5.14 -14.69
CA SER A 178 -8.22 5.55 -15.17
C SER A 178 -8.71 6.80 -14.45
N VAL A 179 -8.57 6.87 -13.13
CA VAL A 179 -8.91 8.08 -12.36
C VAL A 179 -8.12 9.28 -12.88
N ILE A 180 -6.81 9.14 -13.09
CA ILE A 180 -5.97 10.21 -13.65
C ILE A 180 -6.48 10.57 -15.03
N TYR A 181 -6.77 9.59 -15.88
CA TYR A 181 -7.25 9.78 -17.25
C TYR A 181 -8.58 10.54 -17.27
N PHE A 182 -9.58 10.14 -16.48
CA PHE A 182 -10.88 10.82 -16.37
C PHE A 182 -10.74 12.28 -15.95
N LEU A 183 -9.84 12.57 -15.01
CA LEU A 183 -9.61 13.94 -14.55
C LEU A 183 -8.85 14.79 -15.57
N VAL A 184 -8.01 14.19 -16.41
CA VAL A 184 -7.30 14.86 -17.51
C VAL A 184 -8.21 15.10 -18.71
N GLU A 185 -8.98 14.09 -19.12
CA GLU A 185 -9.87 14.11 -20.31
C GLU A 185 -11.14 14.96 -20.10
N ARG A 186 -11.65 15.04 -18.86
CA ARG A 186 -12.84 15.82 -18.48
C ARG A 186 -14.09 15.55 -19.32
N GLY A 187 -14.28 14.30 -19.74
CA GLY A 187 -15.50 13.87 -20.45
C GLY A 187 -15.63 14.35 -21.89
N ARG A 188 -14.56 14.76 -22.54
CA ARG A 188 -14.59 15.25 -23.93
C ARG A 188 -14.74 14.16 -24.99
N ASN A 189 -14.38 12.92 -24.68
CA ASN A 189 -14.43 11.80 -25.62
C ASN A 189 -15.07 10.57 -24.97
N GLU A 190 -16.38 10.42 -25.15
CA GLU A 190 -17.16 9.33 -24.57
C GLU A 190 -16.67 7.94 -24.95
N ARG A 191 -16.21 7.75 -26.20
CA ARG A 191 -15.70 6.44 -26.66
C ARG A 191 -14.44 6.02 -25.90
N LYS A 192 -13.53 6.96 -25.66
CA LYS A 192 -12.31 6.68 -24.89
C LYS A 192 -12.61 6.49 -23.41
N LEU A 193 -13.59 7.22 -22.86
CA LEU A 193 -14.05 7.02 -21.48
C LEU A 193 -14.69 5.65 -21.31
N ALA A 194 -15.55 5.23 -22.27
CA ALA A 194 -16.11 3.88 -22.28
C ALA A 194 -15.03 2.81 -22.38
N ALA A 195 -14.03 2.99 -23.24
CA ALA A 195 -12.88 2.08 -23.33
C ALA A 195 -12.08 2.01 -22.02
N ALA A 196 -11.90 3.13 -21.30
CA ALA A 196 -11.26 3.14 -19.99
C ALA A 196 -12.05 2.33 -18.94
N VAL A 197 -13.38 2.45 -18.92
CA VAL A 197 -14.25 1.64 -18.06
C VAL A 197 -14.15 0.15 -18.39
N VAL A 198 -14.07 -0.21 -19.67
CA VAL A 198 -13.88 -1.61 -20.10
C VAL A 198 -12.51 -2.14 -19.63
N MET A 199 -11.46 -1.33 -19.75
CA MET A 199 -10.13 -1.69 -19.24
C MET A 199 -10.13 -1.87 -17.70
N ASP A 200 -10.84 -1.01 -16.97
CA ASP A 200 -11.02 -1.17 -15.51
C ASP A 200 -11.75 -2.47 -15.18
N GLY A 201 -12.84 -2.77 -15.88
CA GLY A 201 -13.57 -4.02 -15.73
C GLY A 201 -12.69 -5.25 -15.97
N GLY A 202 -11.93 -5.26 -17.07
CA GLY A 202 -10.98 -6.33 -17.38
C GLY A 202 -9.87 -6.46 -16.34
N SER A 203 -9.35 -5.33 -15.84
CA SER A 203 -8.30 -5.31 -14.82
C SER A 203 -8.79 -5.79 -13.46
N LEU A 204 -10.01 -5.46 -13.06
CA LEU A 204 -10.61 -5.94 -11.81
C LEU A 204 -11.07 -7.39 -11.90
N LEU A 205 -11.37 -7.90 -13.09
CA LEU A 205 -11.71 -9.30 -13.31
C LEU A 205 -10.52 -10.23 -12.99
N VAL A 206 -9.29 -9.82 -13.28
CA VAL A 206 -8.10 -10.63 -13.00
C VAL A 206 -7.98 -11.01 -11.52
N PRO A 207 -7.97 -10.08 -10.54
CA PRO A 207 -7.90 -10.45 -9.12
C PRO A 207 -9.15 -11.20 -8.63
N ILE A 208 -10.32 -11.02 -9.25
CA ILE A 208 -11.52 -11.80 -8.95
C ILE A 208 -11.30 -13.25 -9.36
N LEU A 209 -10.85 -13.51 -10.60
CA LEU A 209 -10.56 -14.86 -11.09
C LEU A 209 -9.43 -15.53 -10.32
N CYS A 210 -8.45 -14.76 -9.84
CA CYS A 210 -7.41 -15.25 -8.94
C CYS A 210 -7.89 -15.46 -7.49
N VAL A 211 -9.14 -15.11 -7.13
CA VAL A 211 -9.67 -15.11 -5.75
C VAL A 211 -8.80 -14.28 -4.79
N SER A 212 -8.18 -13.21 -5.30
CA SER A 212 -7.25 -12.36 -4.56
C SER A 212 -7.94 -11.11 -4.01
N ARG A 213 -8.52 -11.24 -2.82
CA ARG A 213 -9.18 -10.13 -2.09
C ARG A 213 -8.23 -8.95 -1.88
N PHE A 214 -6.97 -9.25 -1.56
CA PHE A 214 -5.97 -8.22 -1.26
C PHE A 214 -5.65 -7.35 -2.48
N GLN A 215 -5.44 -7.94 -3.65
CA GLN A 215 -5.18 -7.19 -4.88
C GLN A 215 -6.38 -6.35 -5.31
N LEU A 216 -7.60 -6.84 -5.10
CA LEU A 216 -8.81 -6.09 -5.37
C LEU A 216 -8.93 -4.85 -4.47
N ILE A 217 -8.72 -5.04 -3.15
CA ILE A 217 -8.70 -3.92 -2.19
C ILE A 217 -7.60 -2.93 -2.55
N LEU A 218 -6.41 -3.42 -2.93
CA LEU A 218 -5.27 -2.60 -3.34
C LEU A 218 -5.61 -1.73 -4.56
N ALA A 219 -6.24 -2.31 -5.59
CA ALA A 219 -6.63 -1.61 -6.82
C ALA A 219 -7.63 -0.48 -6.54
N VAL A 220 -8.69 -0.79 -5.77
CA VAL A 220 -9.73 0.18 -5.42
C VAL A 220 -9.18 1.27 -4.49
N ALA A 221 -8.41 0.91 -3.46
CA ALA A 221 -7.83 1.87 -2.54
C ALA A 221 -6.84 2.80 -3.26
N LEU A 222 -6.03 2.27 -4.19
CA LEU A 222 -5.10 3.07 -4.98
C LEU A 222 -5.83 4.07 -5.87
N ALA A 223 -6.94 3.68 -6.50
CA ALA A 223 -7.79 4.57 -7.29
C ALA A 223 -8.40 5.69 -6.42
N VAL A 224 -8.93 5.34 -5.25
CA VAL A 224 -9.49 6.31 -4.28
C VAL A 224 -8.42 7.28 -3.79
N PHE A 225 -7.24 6.80 -3.43
CA PHE A 225 -6.14 7.65 -2.98
C PHE A 225 -5.66 8.59 -4.07
N THR A 226 -5.58 8.09 -5.32
CA THR A 226 -5.22 8.91 -6.48
C THR A 226 -6.25 10.01 -6.72
N PHE A 227 -7.54 9.68 -6.60
CA PHE A 227 -8.61 10.67 -6.70
C PHE A 227 -8.50 11.74 -5.60
N ILE A 228 -8.32 11.33 -4.33
CA ILE A 228 -8.17 12.27 -3.20
C ILE A 228 -6.92 13.15 -3.38
N ALA A 229 -5.80 12.58 -3.86
CA ALA A 229 -4.58 13.32 -4.08
C ALA A 229 -4.74 14.43 -5.13
N MET A 230 -5.51 14.16 -6.19
CA MET A 230 -5.74 15.11 -7.30
C MET A 230 -6.82 16.15 -6.98
N GLU A 231 -7.97 15.73 -6.45
CA GLU A 231 -9.14 16.62 -6.20
C GLU A 231 -9.17 17.20 -4.79
N LYS A 232 -8.32 16.70 -3.87
CA LYS A 232 -8.22 17.11 -2.46
C LYS A 232 -9.52 16.96 -1.64
N LYS A 233 -10.64 16.67 -2.27
CA LYS A 233 -11.94 16.51 -1.62
C LYS A 233 -12.67 15.30 -2.21
N ILE A 234 -13.22 14.47 -1.35
CA ILE A 234 -14.14 13.39 -1.72
C ILE A 234 -15.45 13.59 -0.99
N LYS A 235 -16.57 13.43 -1.68
CA LYS A 235 -17.88 13.44 -1.03
C LYS A 235 -18.01 12.17 -0.17
N PRO A 236 -18.36 12.26 1.12
CA PRO A 236 -18.47 11.06 1.98
C PRO A 236 -19.36 9.97 1.39
N GLY A 237 -20.44 10.34 0.70
CA GLY A 237 -21.33 9.38 0.03
C GLY A 237 -20.65 8.53 -1.04
N ILE A 238 -19.65 9.04 -1.75
CA ILE A 238 -18.85 8.26 -2.73
C ILE A 238 -18.04 7.21 -1.99
N LEU A 239 -17.36 7.60 -0.91
CA LEU A 239 -16.57 6.68 -0.10
C LEU A 239 -17.43 5.58 0.52
N ILE A 240 -18.58 5.94 1.07
CA ILE A 240 -19.58 4.99 1.60
C ILE A 240 -20.04 4.04 0.49
N GLY A 241 -20.39 4.58 -0.69
CA GLY A 241 -20.79 3.77 -1.84
C GLY A 241 -19.73 2.74 -2.26
N ILE A 242 -18.46 3.13 -2.31
CA ILE A 242 -17.34 2.22 -2.61
C ILE A 242 -17.25 1.11 -1.56
N VAL A 243 -17.30 1.46 -0.26
CA VAL A 243 -17.27 0.47 0.83
C VAL A 243 -18.43 -0.50 0.74
N VAL A 244 -19.65 -0.01 0.52
CA VAL A 244 -20.86 -0.83 0.38
C VAL A 244 -20.76 -1.78 -0.81
N CYS A 245 -20.21 -1.34 -1.95
CA CYS A 245 -19.97 -2.22 -3.10
C CYS A 245 -18.87 -3.26 -2.86
N MET A 246 -17.87 -2.94 -2.05
CA MET A 246 -16.78 -3.86 -1.73
C MET A 246 -17.19 -4.99 -0.78
N ILE A 247 -18.19 -4.77 0.08
CA ILE A 247 -18.64 -5.79 1.06
C ILE A 247 -19.16 -7.07 0.38
N PRO A 248 -20.12 -7.04 -0.58
CA PRO A 248 -20.58 -8.25 -1.25
C PRO A 248 -19.45 -9.00 -1.98
N LEU A 249 -18.56 -8.25 -2.62
CA LEU A 249 -17.43 -8.82 -3.33
C LEU A 249 -16.42 -9.49 -2.37
N TYR A 250 -16.17 -8.87 -1.21
CA TYR A 250 -15.35 -9.47 -0.15
C TYR A 250 -15.97 -10.77 0.37
N VAL A 251 -17.30 -10.79 0.59
CA VAL A 251 -18.03 -11.97 1.04
C VAL A 251 -17.97 -13.08 -0.01
N LEU A 252 -18.23 -12.75 -1.29
CA LEU A 252 -18.13 -13.72 -2.41
C LEU A 252 -16.74 -14.36 -2.45
N LEU A 253 -15.69 -13.57 -2.40
CA LEU A 253 -14.32 -14.08 -2.42
C LEU A 253 -13.92 -14.83 -1.12
N THR A 254 -14.63 -14.60 -0.02
CA THR A 254 -14.44 -15.37 1.23
C THR A 254 -15.06 -16.77 1.09
N VAL A 255 -16.28 -16.84 0.56
CA VAL A 255 -16.97 -18.10 0.27
C VAL A 255 -16.19 -18.92 -0.77
N ALA A 256 -15.72 -18.28 -1.84
CA ALA A 256 -14.94 -18.94 -2.89
C ALA A 256 -13.59 -19.52 -2.40
N ARG A 257 -13.09 -19.08 -1.24
CA ARG A 257 -11.88 -19.67 -0.60
C ARG A 257 -12.16 -20.91 0.24
N GLY A 258 -13.42 -21.28 0.46
CA GLY A 258 -13.80 -22.41 1.31
C GLY A 258 -13.42 -22.25 2.79
N HIS A 259 -13.15 -21.02 3.25
CA HIS A 259 -12.80 -20.77 4.65
C HIS A 259 -14.08 -20.73 5.51
N ASP A 260 -14.26 -21.75 6.34
CA ASP A 260 -15.31 -21.78 7.35
C ASP A 260 -15.00 -20.78 8.49
N VAL A 261 -16.07 -20.18 9.05
CA VAL A 261 -15.99 -19.26 10.20
C VAL A 261 -15.44 -19.96 11.43
N GLU A 262 -15.81 -21.22 11.65
CA GLU A 262 -15.34 -22.04 12.76
C GLU A 262 -13.84 -22.30 12.67
N TYR A 263 -13.34 -22.62 11.47
CA TYR A 263 -11.92 -22.76 11.19
C TYR A 263 -11.12 -21.48 11.49
N LEU A 264 -11.62 -20.32 11.03
CA LEU A 264 -10.96 -19.03 11.29
C LEU A 264 -10.95 -18.69 12.78
N ASN A 265 -12.05 -18.92 13.50
CA ASN A 265 -12.12 -18.71 14.94
C ASN A 265 -11.16 -19.64 15.70
N GLY A 266 -10.95 -20.86 15.24
CA GLY A 266 -9.96 -21.79 15.75
C GLY A 266 -8.52 -21.30 15.55
N ILE A 267 -8.23 -20.65 14.39
CA ILE A 267 -6.91 -20.07 14.13
C ILE A 267 -6.67 -18.83 15.01
N PHE A 268 -7.66 -17.96 15.16
CA PHE A 268 -7.52 -16.67 15.85
C PHE A 268 -7.42 -16.78 17.36
N GLU A 269 -7.84 -17.89 17.95
CA GLU A 269 -7.80 -18.17 19.40
C GLU A 269 -8.31 -16.99 20.27
N MET A 270 -9.45 -16.42 19.86
CA MET A 270 -10.02 -15.27 20.55
C MET A 270 -10.39 -15.60 21.99
N LYS A 271 -10.04 -14.74 22.95
CA LYS A 271 -10.42 -14.87 24.37
C LYS A 271 -11.94 -14.91 24.54
N ASN A 272 -12.67 -14.08 23.78
CA ASN A 272 -14.11 -14.12 23.71
C ASN A 272 -14.52 -14.81 22.39
N ARG A 273 -14.93 -16.08 22.48
CA ARG A 273 -15.34 -16.90 21.32
C ARG A 273 -16.68 -16.47 20.71
N SER A 274 -17.48 -15.66 21.41
CA SER A 274 -18.75 -15.13 20.89
C SER A 274 -18.60 -13.90 20.01
N MET A 275 -17.38 -13.37 19.87
CA MET A 275 -17.15 -12.19 19.01
C MET A 275 -17.39 -12.53 17.54
N PRO A 276 -18.16 -11.68 16.82
CA PRO A 276 -18.44 -11.90 15.40
C PRO A 276 -17.18 -11.84 14.53
N ILE A 277 -17.13 -12.67 13.50
CA ILE A 277 -15.98 -12.77 12.58
C ILE A 277 -15.63 -11.44 11.90
N PHE A 278 -16.61 -10.60 11.64
CA PHE A 278 -16.38 -9.27 11.03
C PHE A 278 -15.65 -8.29 11.98
N ILE A 279 -15.53 -8.60 13.28
CA ILE A 279 -14.71 -7.89 14.26
C ILE A 279 -13.38 -8.62 14.47
N THR A 280 -13.42 -9.96 14.66
CA THR A 280 -12.24 -10.74 14.98
C THR A 280 -11.24 -10.78 13.84
N GLN A 281 -11.72 -10.91 12.62
CA GLN A 281 -10.84 -10.99 11.45
C GLN A 281 -10.07 -9.66 11.20
N PRO A 282 -10.68 -8.47 11.14
CA PRO A 282 -9.94 -7.21 11.05
C PRO A 282 -9.00 -6.98 12.25
N TYR A 283 -9.45 -7.33 13.47
CA TYR A 283 -8.60 -7.26 14.65
C TYR A 283 -7.33 -8.09 14.48
N MET A 284 -7.45 -9.36 14.08
CA MET A 284 -6.31 -10.26 13.90
C MET A 284 -5.40 -9.82 12.76
N TYR A 285 -5.95 -9.33 11.65
CA TYR A 285 -5.14 -8.77 10.55
C TYR A 285 -4.33 -7.53 10.93
N ILE A 286 -4.71 -6.85 12.00
CA ILE A 286 -3.94 -5.74 12.56
C ILE A 286 -3.05 -6.22 13.70
N ALA A 287 -3.64 -6.77 14.75
CA ALA A 287 -2.98 -7.03 16.02
C ALA A 287 -1.88 -8.11 15.91
N ASN A 288 -2.18 -9.22 15.21
CA ASN A 288 -1.26 -10.35 15.14
C ASN A 288 0.08 -10.00 14.45
N ASN A 289 0.09 -9.02 13.59
CA ASN A 289 1.32 -8.60 12.91
C ASN A 289 2.33 -7.94 13.87
N TYR A 290 1.84 -7.24 14.89
CA TYR A 290 2.67 -6.70 15.97
C TYR A 290 3.15 -7.80 16.92
N GLU A 291 2.31 -8.82 17.16
CA GLU A 291 2.71 -10.01 17.90
C GLU A 291 3.80 -10.79 17.16
N ASN A 292 3.67 -10.96 15.84
CA ASN A 292 4.69 -11.58 15.01
C ASN A 292 6.01 -10.80 15.02
N PHE A 293 5.95 -9.46 15.09
CA PHE A 293 7.14 -8.66 15.30
C PHE A 293 7.76 -8.92 16.67
N ASN A 294 6.96 -9.05 17.73
CA ASN A 294 7.46 -9.40 19.05
C ASN A 294 8.11 -10.80 19.06
N CYS A 295 7.50 -11.79 18.40
CA CYS A 295 8.09 -13.13 18.22
C CYS A 295 9.47 -13.04 17.55
N LEU A 296 9.60 -12.23 16.48
CA LEU A 296 10.88 -12.00 15.84
C LEU A 296 11.91 -11.41 16.81
N VAL A 297 11.53 -10.39 17.56
CA VAL A 297 12.44 -9.72 18.52
C VAL A 297 12.95 -10.69 19.59
N GLU A 298 12.10 -11.61 20.05
CA GLU A 298 12.42 -12.56 21.12
C GLU A 298 13.18 -13.79 20.62
N GLN A 299 12.93 -14.22 19.38
CA GLN A 299 13.41 -15.53 18.89
C GLN A 299 14.55 -15.45 17.89
N LEU A 300 14.85 -14.26 17.31
CA LEU A 300 15.87 -14.13 16.28
C LEU A 300 17.27 -14.41 16.84
N PRO A 301 17.98 -15.45 16.36
CA PRO A 301 19.29 -15.80 16.90
C PRO A 301 20.41 -14.92 16.34
N SER A 302 20.28 -14.43 15.10
CA SER A 302 21.26 -13.58 14.43
C SER A 302 20.65 -12.77 13.31
N HIS A 303 21.22 -11.61 13.04
CA HIS A 303 20.79 -10.72 11.95
C HIS A 303 21.33 -11.18 10.59
N THR A 304 20.64 -10.83 9.50
CA THR A 304 20.96 -11.25 8.13
C THR A 304 21.63 -10.18 7.27
N PHE A 305 21.91 -9.00 7.85
CA PHE A 305 22.71 -7.92 7.26
C PHE A 305 22.26 -7.50 5.85
N GLY A 306 20.94 -7.35 5.66
CA GLY A 306 20.34 -6.83 4.44
C GLY A 306 19.78 -7.89 3.49
N LEU A 307 20.01 -9.18 3.71
CA LEU A 307 19.58 -10.22 2.79
C LEU A 307 18.06 -10.29 2.64
N ARG A 308 17.31 -10.06 3.73
CA ARG A 308 15.85 -10.04 3.67
C ARG A 308 15.30 -8.77 3.04
N SER A 309 15.81 -7.61 3.40
CA SER A 309 15.38 -6.33 2.81
C SER A 309 15.70 -6.26 1.31
N LEU A 310 16.76 -6.93 0.86
CA LEU A 310 17.16 -7.03 -0.54
C LEU A 310 16.46 -8.17 -1.31
N PHE A 311 15.52 -8.89 -0.70
CA PHE A 311 14.75 -9.95 -1.38
C PHE A 311 14.18 -9.53 -2.75
N PRO A 312 13.65 -8.30 -2.96
CA PRO A 312 13.22 -7.86 -4.28
C PRO A 312 14.32 -7.93 -5.33
N LEU A 313 15.56 -7.59 -4.97
CA LEU A 313 16.69 -7.68 -5.90
C LEU A 313 16.97 -9.14 -6.29
N TRP A 314 17.03 -10.03 -5.31
CA TRP A 314 17.26 -11.45 -5.57
C TRP A 314 16.13 -12.09 -6.40
N ALA A 315 14.89 -11.68 -6.16
CA ALA A 315 13.72 -12.20 -6.85
C ALA A 315 13.59 -11.66 -8.29
N LEU A 316 13.75 -10.35 -8.50
CA LEU A 316 13.55 -9.71 -9.80
C LEU A 316 14.74 -9.97 -10.77
N THR A 317 15.96 -10.19 -10.25
CA THR A 317 17.11 -10.55 -11.07
C THR A 317 17.23 -12.06 -11.31
N GLY A 318 16.42 -12.89 -10.64
CA GLY A 318 16.49 -14.34 -10.72
C GLY A 318 17.62 -14.98 -9.90
N LEU A 319 18.44 -14.19 -9.17
CA LEU A 319 19.53 -14.68 -8.33
C LEU A 319 19.06 -15.69 -7.27
N LYS A 320 17.81 -15.60 -6.80
CA LYS A 320 17.21 -16.56 -5.87
C LYS A 320 17.18 -18.00 -6.38
N PHE A 321 17.21 -18.22 -7.71
CA PHE A 321 17.22 -19.55 -8.31
C PHE A 321 18.63 -20.12 -8.41
N ILE A 322 19.63 -19.23 -8.52
CA ILE A 322 21.05 -19.62 -8.59
C ILE A 322 21.61 -19.83 -7.19
N PHE A 323 21.22 -18.97 -6.23
CA PHE A 323 21.68 -18.99 -4.85
C PHE A 323 20.48 -19.03 -3.88
N PRO A 324 19.86 -20.20 -3.65
CA PRO A 324 18.70 -20.33 -2.75
C PRO A 324 18.96 -19.88 -1.30
N SER A 325 20.22 -19.92 -0.85
CA SER A 325 20.63 -19.44 0.48
C SER A 325 20.37 -17.95 0.72
N LEU A 326 20.28 -17.12 -0.35
CA LEU A 326 19.95 -15.69 -0.24
C LEU A 326 18.53 -15.42 0.23
N VAL A 327 17.64 -16.43 0.21
CA VAL A 327 16.20 -16.25 0.45
C VAL A 327 15.63 -17.26 1.46
N SER A 328 16.46 -18.17 1.96
CA SER A 328 16.04 -19.23 2.87
C SER A 328 16.15 -18.78 4.34
N PHE A 329 15.19 -17.94 4.79
CA PHE A 329 15.16 -17.46 6.16
C PHE A 329 13.85 -17.88 6.84
N PRO A 330 13.92 -18.38 8.10
CA PRO A 330 12.73 -18.72 8.86
C PRO A 330 11.87 -17.48 9.14
N LEU A 331 10.57 -17.69 9.25
CA LEU A 331 9.60 -16.67 9.64
C LEU A 331 9.21 -16.90 11.10
N TYR A 332 9.44 -15.92 11.94
CA TYR A 332 9.09 -15.96 13.36
C TYR A 332 7.69 -15.37 13.54
N VAL A 333 6.70 -16.22 13.80
CA VAL A 333 5.29 -15.85 13.87
C VAL A 333 4.61 -16.58 15.04
N THR A 334 3.52 -16.04 15.52
CA THR A 334 2.71 -16.64 16.59
C THR A 334 2.09 -17.97 16.18
N LYS A 335 1.72 -18.08 14.89
CA LYS A 335 1.09 -19.27 14.30
C LYS A 335 1.42 -19.36 12.81
N THR A 336 1.64 -20.59 12.30
CA THR A 336 2.07 -20.83 10.92
C THR A 336 1.07 -20.39 9.86
N GLU A 337 -0.21 -20.27 10.21
CA GLU A 337 -1.28 -19.80 9.33
C GLU A 337 -1.38 -18.27 9.29
N LEU A 338 -0.73 -17.56 10.23
CA LEU A 338 -0.79 -16.11 10.39
C LEU A 338 0.56 -15.46 10.06
N THR A 339 0.96 -15.56 8.81
CA THR A 339 2.30 -15.19 8.31
C THR A 339 2.48 -13.72 7.94
N THR A 340 1.44 -12.88 8.05
CA THR A 340 1.56 -11.45 7.79
C THR A 340 2.36 -10.75 8.91
N VAL A 341 3.11 -9.72 8.56
CA VAL A 341 4.04 -9.04 9.47
C VAL A 341 4.03 -7.53 9.24
N THR A 342 4.56 -6.75 10.18
CA THR A 342 4.60 -5.29 10.06
C THR A 342 5.65 -4.81 9.05
N LEU A 343 5.54 -3.56 8.62
CA LEU A 343 6.45 -2.89 7.68
C LEU A 343 7.93 -2.96 8.10
N PHE A 344 8.21 -2.96 9.40
CA PHE A 344 9.57 -2.90 9.95
C PHE A 344 10.16 -4.27 10.28
N TYR A 345 9.44 -5.36 10.03
CA TYR A 345 9.85 -6.72 10.36
C TYR A 345 11.20 -7.09 9.74
N ASP A 346 11.38 -6.87 8.44
CA ASP A 346 12.62 -7.22 7.74
C ASP A 346 13.77 -6.27 8.09
N ALA A 347 13.48 -5.00 8.38
CA ALA A 347 14.49 -4.06 8.85
C ALA A 347 15.08 -4.48 10.21
N PHE A 348 14.22 -4.98 11.13
CA PHE A 348 14.69 -5.57 12.39
C PHE A 348 15.42 -6.90 12.16
N TYR A 349 14.90 -7.75 11.28
CA TYR A 349 15.54 -9.02 10.95
C TYR A 349 16.98 -8.84 10.46
N ASP A 350 17.22 -7.84 9.62
CA ASP A 350 18.54 -7.58 9.05
C ASP A 350 19.48 -6.85 10.02
N PHE A 351 19.02 -5.83 10.75
CA PHE A 351 19.90 -4.92 11.49
C PHE A 351 19.39 -4.54 12.89
N GLY A 352 18.41 -5.27 13.41
CA GLY A 352 17.83 -5.00 14.73
C GLY A 352 17.21 -3.61 14.84
N LEU A 353 17.29 -3.03 16.04
CA LEU A 353 16.79 -1.68 16.33
C LEU A 353 17.39 -0.62 15.40
N PHE A 354 18.67 -0.72 15.05
CA PHE A 354 19.32 0.22 14.13
C PHE A 354 18.68 0.19 12.74
N GLY A 355 18.37 -1.02 12.23
CA GLY A 355 17.67 -1.18 10.95
C GLY A 355 16.29 -0.52 10.96
N VAL A 356 15.52 -0.72 12.02
CA VAL A 356 14.22 -0.06 12.20
C VAL A 356 14.34 1.45 12.18
N LEU A 357 15.30 2.02 12.91
CA LEU A 357 15.52 3.46 12.97
C LEU A 357 15.92 4.04 11.62
N VAL A 358 16.94 3.46 10.97
CA VAL A 358 17.42 3.95 9.66
C VAL A 358 16.34 3.86 8.60
N PHE A 359 15.65 2.72 8.53
CA PHE A 359 14.58 2.53 7.56
C PHE A 359 13.41 3.51 7.78
N SER A 360 13.03 3.79 9.03
CA SER A 360 11.98 4.76 9.34
C SER A 360 12.41 6.19 8.99
N CYS A 361 13.67 6.57 9.24
CA CYS A 361 14.22 7.86 8.83
C CYS A 361 14.18 8.05 7.30
N LEU A 362 14.54 7.02 6.54
CA LEU A 362 14.45 7.04 5.08
C LEU A 362 13.01 7.19 4.60
N LEU A 363 12.06 6.48 5.21
CA LEU A 363 10.64 6.63 4.90
C LEU A 363 10.12 8.04 5.22
N GLY A 364 10.53 8.62 6.33
CA GLY A 364 10.20 10.00 6.71
C GLY A 364 10.73 11.01 5.68
N LEU A 365 11.96 10.82 5.23
CA LEU A 365 12.60 11.65 4.21
C LEU A 365 11.89 11.54 2.86
N ILE A 366 11.62 10.32 2.38
CA ILE A 366 10.89 10.07 1.13
C ILE A 366 9.49 10.69 1.21
N SER A 367 8.79 10.51 2.32
CA SER A 367 7.46 11.06 2.55
C SER A 367 7.45 12.58 2.49
N PHE A 368 8.45 13.25 3.09
CA PHE A 368 8.59 14.70 3.02
C PHE A 368 8.75 15.17 1.56
N TYR A 369 9.66 14.55 0.79
CA TYR A 369 9.86 14.94 -0.61
C TYR A 369 8.65 14.65 -1.49
N LEU A 370 7.92 13.56 -1.28
CA LEU A 370 6.70 13.25 -2.01
C LEU A 370 5.58 14.26 -1.72
N VAL A 371 5.38 14.67 -0.45
CA VAL A 371 4.42 15.72 -0.08
C VAL A 371 4.80 17.05 -0.72
N ARG A 372 6.08 17.35 -0.82
CA ARG A 372 6.56 18.56 -1.50
C ARG A 372 6.39 18.48 -3.02
N MET A 373 6.71 17.34 -3.61
CA MET A 373 6.58 17.09 -5.05
C MET A 373 5.14 17.27 -5.55
N ILE A 374 4.16 16.72 -4.82
CA ILE A 374 2.76 16.78 -5.30
C ILE A 374 2.17 18.20 -5.29
N LYS A 375 2.77 19.15 -4.55
CA LYS A 375 2.37 20.56 -4.58
C LYS A 375 2.72 21.27 -5.91
N GLY A 376 3.68 20.75 -6.67
CA GLY A 376 4.18 21.32 -7.93
C GLY A 376 4.23 20.32 -9.10
N VAL A 377 3.48 19.25 -9.03
CA VAL A 377 3.48 18.18 -10.05
C VAL A 377 3.05 18.72 -11.42
N HIS A 378 3.85 18.42 -12.44
CA HIS A 378 3.55 18.73 -13.84
C HIS A 378 2.97 17.51 -14.55
N ASN A 379 3.52 16.33 -14.29
CA ASN A 379 3.07 15.06 -14.85
C ASN A 379 2.08 14.39 -13.89
N PRO A 380 0.82 14.17 -14.28
CA PRO A 380 -0.22 13.67 -13.38
C PRO A 380 0.05 12.27 -12.82
N VAL A 381 0.93 11.46 -13.47
CA VAL A 381 1.35 10.16 -12.95
C VAL A 381 2.12 10.29 -11.62
N GLY A 382 2.66 11.46 -11.31
CA GLY A 382 3.25 11.75 -9.99
C GLY A 382 2.29 11.55 -8.82
N TYR A 383 0.98 11.73 -9.03
CA TYR A 383 -0.03 11.44 -8.01
C TYR A 383 -0.17 9.95 -7.74
N LEU A 384 0.10 9.09 -8.73
CA LEU A 384 0.09 7.65 -8.54
C LEU A 384 1.23 7.19 -7.63
N PHE A 385 2.46 7.73 -7.79
CA PHE A 385 3.56 7.48 -6.85
C PHE A 385 3.20 7.86 -5.42
N TYR A 386 2.64 9.06 -5.25
CA TYR A 386 2.20 9.54 -3.95
C TYR A 386 1.16 8.59 -3.31
N SER A 387 0.18 8.17 -4.10
CA SER A 387 -0.89 7.29 -3.66
C SER A 387 -0.40 5.90 -3.30
N GLN A 388 0.58 5.35 -4.04
CA GLN A 388 1.23 4.08 -3.69
C GLN A 388 1.90 4.17 -2.32
N VAL A 389 2.72 5.21 -2.09
CA VAL A 389 3.39 5.37 -0.80
C VAL A 389 2.39 5.64 0.33
N ALA A 390 1.34 6.45 0.09
CA ALA A 390 0.28 6.67 1.06
C ALA A 390 -0.42 5.36 1.46
N LEU A 391 -0.67 4.49 0.49
CA LEU A 391 -1.27 3.18 0.72
C LEU A 391 -0.32 2.23 1.47
N TYR A 392 0.97 2.24 1.15
CA TYR A 392 1.97 1.45 1.87
C TYR A 392 2.13 1.90 3.32
N LEU A 393 2.05 3.20 3.58
CA LEU A 393 2.06 3.74 4.95
C LEU A 393 0.75 3.46 5.69
N MET A 394 -0.40 3.49 5.01
CA MET A 394 -1.69 3.09 5.58
C MET A 394 -1.66 1.63 6.03
N LEU A 395 -1.08 0.74 5.23
CA LEU A 395 -0.98 -0.68 5.51
C LEU A 395 0.37 -1.06 6.15
N SER A 396 1.02 -0.13 6.86
CA SER A 396 2.29 -0.36 7.55
C SER A 396 2.23 -1.44 8.64
N PHE A 397 1.04 -1.69 9.16
CA PHE A 397 0.79 -2.78 10.11
C PHE A 397 0.67 -4.16 9.45
N PHE A 398 0.59 -4.26 8.11
CA PHE A 398 0.13 -5.49 7.46
C PHE A 398 1.21 -6.24 6.67
N THR A 399 2.20 -5.56 6.06
CA THR A 399 3.23 -6.25 5.26
C THR A 399 4.51 -5.44 5.12
N THR A 400 5.61 -6.14 4.84
CA THR A 400 6.93 -5.57 4.51
C THR A 400 6.97 -5.11 3.05
N TRP A 401 6.29 -4.01 2.74
CA TRP A 401 6.12 -3.51 1.37
C TRP A 401 7.43 -3.46 0.57
N PHE A 402 8.48 -2.91 1.16
CA PHE A 402 9.73 -2.65 0.44
C PHE A 402 10.64 -3.88 0.33
N SER A 403 10.31 -4.97 1.04
CA SER A 403 10.91 -6.30 0.84
C SER A 403 10.06 -7.17 -0.09
N ASN A 404 8.96 -6.67 -0.63
CA ASN A 404 8.09 -7.38 -1.57
C ASN A 404 8.45 -7.01 -3.03
N PRO A 405 8.84 -7.97 -3.87
CA PRO A 405 9.18 -7.71 -5.28
C PRO A 405 8.04 -7.07 -6.08
N ALA A 406 6.77 -7.42 -5.81
CA ALA A 406 5.63 -6.83 -6.50
C ALA A 406 5.52 -5.31 -6.26
N THR A 407 5.88 -4.83 -5.07
CA THR A 407 5.93 -3.39 -4.77
C THR A 407 6.89 -2.65 -5.69
N TRP A 408 8.11 -3.19 -5.84
CA TRP A 408 9.11 -2.61 -6.74
C TRP A 408 8.70 -2.69 -8.20
N PHE A 409 8.02 -3.77 -8.59
CA PHE A 409 7.44 -3.89 -9.92
C PHE A 409 6.38 -2.81 -10.18
N TYR A 410 5.47 -2.56 -9.22
CA TYR A 410 4.47 -1.49 -9.34
C TYR A 410 5.11 -0.10 -9.41
N LEU A 411 6.13 0.17 -8.58
CA LEU A 411 6.87 1.43 -8.63
C LEU A 411 7.60 1.59 -9.96
N ALA A 412 8.25 0.54 -10.46
CA ALA A 412 8.93 0.55 -11.76
C ALA A 412 7.95 0.74 -12.94
N ALA A 413 6.82 0.03 -12.93
CA ALA A 413 5.76 0.19 -13.93
C ALA A 413 5.20 1.63 -13.92
N THR A 414 4.95 2.18 -12.73
CA THR A 414 4.53 3.59 -12.58
C THR A 414 5.61 4.55 -13.11
N GLY A 415 6.90 4.25 -12.85
CA GLY A 415 8.04 5.00 -13.39
C GLY A 415 8.10 4.97 -14.91
N ALA A 416 7.89 3.79 -15.50
CA ALA A 416 7.82 3.64 -16.96
C ALA A 416 6.67 4.45 -17.56
N VAL A 417 5.49 4.39 -16.95
CA VAL A 417 4.33 5.22 -17.36
C VAL A 417 4.63 6.70 -17.21
N TYR A 418 5.26 7.11 -16.10
CA TYR A 418 5.65 8.51 -15.88
C TYR A 418 6.59 9.01 -16.99
N LEU A 419 7.65 8.26 -17.29
CA LEU A 419 8.60 8.59 -18.34
C LEU A 419 7.95 8.61 -19.73
N PHE A 420 7.12 7.60 -20.05
CA PHE A 420 6.40 7.55 -21.31
C PHE A 420 5.46 8.74 -21.48
N CYS A 421 4.74 9.11 -20.44
CA CYS A 421 3.87 10.30 -20.43
C CYS A 421 4.66 11.59 -20.58
N GLU A 422 5.81 11.72 -19.91
CA GLU A 422 6.67 12.90 -20.04
C GLU A 422 7.23 13.07 -21.46
N LEU A 423 7.72 11.99 -22.06
CA LEU A 423 8.22 12.00 -23.45
C LEU A 423 7.11 12.28 -24.45
N GLY A 424 5.95 11.65 -24.31
CA GLY A 424 4.79 11.83 -25.19
C GLY A 424 4.22 13.26 -25.15
N SER A 425 4.24 13.90 -23.96
CA SER A 425 3.75 15.28 -23.81
C SER A 425 4.66 16.31 -24.51
N ARG A 426 5.96 16.09 -24.54
CA ARG A 426 6.93 16.96 -25.24
C ARG A 426 6.74 16.94 -26.74
N GLY A 427 6.41 15.78 -27.32
CA GLY A 427 6.15 15.62 -28.76
C GLY A 427 4.96 16.46 -29.26
N THR A 428 3.90 16.57 -28.45
CA THR A 428 2.71 17.37 -28.80
C THR A 428 2.97 18.88 -28.76
N HIS A 429 3.86 19.36 -27.91
CA HIS A 429 4.25 20.79 -27.88
C HIS A 429 5.11 21.20 -29.09
N GLY A 430 5.95 20.31 -29.61
CA GLY A 430 6.73 20.53 -30.84
C GLY A 430 5.84 20.66 -32.08
N TYR A 431 4.81 19.82 -32.18
CA TYR A 431 3.88 19.81 -33.32
C TYR A 431 2.97 21.04 -33.35
N GLY A 432 2.49 21.49 -32.18
CA GLY A 432 1.67 22.71 -32.07
C GLY A 432 2.43 23.99 -32.42
N ARG A 433 3.72 24.09 -32.06
CA ARG A 433 4.59 25.21 -32.47
C ARG A 433 4.93 25.20 -33.96
N ARG A 434 5.17 24.03 -34.59
CA ARG A 434 5.38 23.89 -36.02
C ARG A 434 4.11 24.26 -36.82
N ARG A 435 2.91 23.80 -36.39
CA ARG A 435 1.64 24.13 -37.04
C ARG A 435 1.28 25.63 -36.95
N ARG A 436 1.59 26.30 -35.84
CA ARG A 436 1.43 27.75 -35.69
C ARG A 436 2.44 28.54 -36.54
N ARG A 437 3.70 28.08 -36.69
CA ARG A 437 4.69 28.67 -37.59
C ARG A 437 4.33 28.48 -39.06
N TRP A 438 3.77 27.31 -39.42
CA TRP A 438 3.30 27.03 -40.77
C TRP A 438 2.08 27.90 -41.13
N LYS A 439 1.08 28.01 -40.27
CA LYS A 439 -0.06 28.91 -40.52
C LYS A 439 0.35 30.39 -40.62
N LYS A 440 1.32 30.87 -39.84
CA LYS A 440 1.85 32.24 -40.00
C LYS A 440 2.69 32.46 -41.26
N ARG A 441 3.22 31.38 -41.85
CA ARG A 441 3.96 31.50 -43.16
C ARG A 441 3.06 31.43 -44.37
N ILE A 442 1.86 30.87 -44.28
CA ILE A 442 0.94 30.68 -45.40
C ILE A 442 -0.13 31.78 -45.42
N PHE A 443 -0.47 32.38 -44.30
CA PHE A 443 -1.55 33.38 -44.15
C PHE A 443 -1.10 34.70 -43.51
N GLY A 444 0.16 34.98 -43.40
CA GLY A 444 0.79 36.27 -43.11
C GLY A 444 1.78 36.56 -44.21
#